data_c3e0f6fb94bc27239c9d6674496741c8
#
_entry.id   c3e0f6fb94bc27239c9d6674496741c8
#
_cell.length_a   1.000
_cell.length_b   1.000
_cell.length_c   1.000
_cell.angle_alpha   90.00
_cell.angle_beta   90.00
_cell.angle_gamma   90.00
#
_symmetry.space_group_name_H-M   'P 1'
#
loop_
_entity.id
_entity.type
_entity.pdbx_description
1 polymer ?
#
loop_
_entity_poly.entity_id
_entity_poly.type
_entity_poly.pdbx_seq_one_letter_code
_entity_poly.pdbx_strand_id
1 'polypeptide(L)'
;MDSISSLLVAIPALPLASAILTAALGPRWLKERSHWLTIAALGVACWLSVLLAMRVHEAQSPSDPGLPQPAFERVVTLWTWADVEQAYRQARVPPGESDLSMSDGGLRDFRIDIALRADGLTAMMLCMVTFVATLVAVFAAGYMHGDRSYWRFFAYVSLFVFSMTMLVSVSNFLLLYVFWEAVGVCSYLLIGFWYEKPEAAAAGKKAFLVNRIGDFGFAVALFLIWTTYGTLNFHDSLQDGRTDEVAIQEAVEAARNSTDGADPQLLAAQAEPAALVRGVLGPLRIRANDYAGGAVALGICLLLLLGACGKSAQFPLHVWLPDAMEGPTPVSALIHAATMVTAGVYMIARCSPLFMASPEAQCVVACIGGVTALLAALIALTQFDLKRVLAYSTV
;
A
#
# COMPACT_ATOMS: atom_id res chain seq x y z
N MET A 1 23.19 3.01 9.24
CA MET A 1 22.00 2.41 8.58
C MET A 1 22.47 1.16 7.84
N ASP A 2 21.79 0.04 8.06
CA ASP A 2 22.06 -1.19 7.31
C ASP A 2 21.79 -0.96 5.82
N SER A 3 22.40 -1.78 4.96
CA SER A 3 22.27 -1.64 3.50
C SER A 3 20.82 -1.68 3.02
N ILE A 4 19.97 -2.53 3.61
CA ILE A 4 18.53 -2.64 3.29
C ILE A 4 17.78 -1.35 3.65
N SER A 5 18.03 -0.78 4.82
CA SER A 5 17.40 0.46 5.28
C SER A 5 17.73 1.64 4.35
N SER A 6 18.97 1.74 3.92
CA SER A 6 19.41 2.80 3.00
C SER A 6 18.75 2.67 1.61
N LEU A 7 18.66 1.45 1.09
CA LEU A 7 17.99 1.16 -0.19
C LEU A 7 16.50 1.50 -0.11
N LEU A 8 15.82 1.08 0.96
CA LEU A 8 14.39 1.28 1.16
C LEU A 8 14.01 2.77 1.19
N VAL A 9 14.86 3.63 1.75
CA VAL A 9 14.64 5.08 1.78
C VAL A 9 14.99 5.73 0.44
N ALA A 10 16.07 5.29 -0.20
CA ALA A 10 16.54 5.90 -1.45
C ALA A 10 15.58 5.69 -2.62
N ILE A 11 14.91 4.52 -2.69
CA ILE A 11 14.00 4.16 -3.79
C ILE A 11 12.88 5.18 -3.96
N PRO A 12 12.08 5.57 -2.96
CA PRO A 12 11.07 6.61 -3.12
C PRO A 12 11.64 8.03 -3.15
N ALA A 13 12.80 8.28 -2.52
CA ALA A 13 13.40 9.61 -2.49
C ALA A 13 13.83 10.10 -3.89
N LEU A 14 14.29 9.22 -4.77
CA LEU A 14 14.75 9.56 -6.11
C LEU A 14 13.61 10.08 -7.01
N PRO A 15 12.45 9.40 -7.15
CA PRO A 15 11.31 9.94 -7.88
C PRO A 15 10.79 11.25 -7.28
N LEU A 16 10.79 11.40 -5.95
CA LEU A 16 10.39 12.65 -5.29
C LEU A 16 11.32 13.80 -5.68
N ALA A 17 12.63 13.60 -5.56
CA ALA A 17 13.61 14.60 -5.95
C ALA A 17 13.46 14.98 -7.43
N SER A 18 13.27 13.99 -8.31
CA SER A 18 13.00 14.22 -9.73
C SER A 18 11.73 15.04 -9.95
N ALA A 19 10.63 14.73 -9.24
CA ALA A 19 9.38 15.49 -9.35
C ALA A 19 9.56 16.95 -8.95
N ILE A 20 10.20 17.21 -7.82
CA ILE A 20 10.47 18.57 -7.31
C ILE A 20 11.39 19.34 -8.28
N LEU A 21 12.50 18.75 -8.68
CA LEU A 21 13.47 19.40 -9.58
C LEU A 21 12.88 19.65 -10.96
N THR A 22 12.12 18.70 -11.50
CA THR A 22 11.46 18.87 -12.80
C THR A 22 10.36 19.92 -12.71
N ALA A 23 9.59 19.98 -11.63
CA ALA A 23 8.59 21.03 -11.43
C ALA A 23 9.22 22.43 -11.28
N ALA A 24 10.32 22.55 -10.55
CA ALA A 24 10.98 23.83 -10.28
C ALA A 24 11.80 24.34 -11.49
N LEU A 25 12.59 23.46 -12.13
CA LEU A 25 13.52 23.84 -13.19
C LEU A 25 12.94 23.64 -14.60
N GLY A 26 11.91 22.80 -14.73
CA GLY A 26 11.29 22.43 -16.02
C GLY A 26 10.83 23.63 -16.84
N PRO A 27 10.06 24.59 -16.28
CA PRO A 27 9.51 25.71 -17.04
C PRO A 27 10.55 26.61 -17.67
N ARG A 28 11.69 26.79 -16.98
CA ARG A 28 12.70 27.81 -17.37
C ARG A 28 13.95 27.20 -17.99
N TRP A 29 14.44 26.11 -17.44
CA TRP A 29 15.79 25.59 -17.70
C TRP A 29 15.81 24.28 -18.46
N LEU A 30 15.03 23.31 -18.01
CA LEU A 30 15.04 21.94 -18.58
C LEU A 30 14.20 21.83 -19.84
N LYS A 31 13.01 22.47 -19.88
CA LYS A 31 12.10 22.44 -21.04
C LYS A 31 11.98 21.02 -21.64
N GLU A 32 12.45 20.84 -22.86
CA GLU A 32 12.43 19.56 -23.60
C GLU A 32 13.41 18.51 -23.03
N ARG A 33 14.34 18.88 -22.16
CA ARG A 33 15.29 17.98 -21.52
C ARG A 33 14.78 17.40 -20.17
N SER A 34 13.58 17.75 -19.76
CA SER A 34 12.99 17.31 -18.48
C SER A 34 12.92 15.79 -18.32
N HIS A 35 12.79 15.03 -19.41
CA HIS A 35 12.77 13.58 -19.42
C HIS A 35 14.05 12.95 -18.88
N TRP A 36 15.23 13.54 -19.12
CA TRP A 36 16.50 12.97 -18.66
C TRP A 36 16.55 12.81 -17.15
N LEU A 37 16.07 13.82 -16.41
CA LEU A 37 16.06 13.79 -14.96
C LEU A 37 15.13 12.68 -14.43
N THR A 38 13.94 12.58 -15.02
CA THR A 38 12.96 11.54 -14.66
C THR A 38 13.48 10.13 -15.00
N ILE A 39 13.98 9.92 -16.22
CA ILE A 39 14.50 8.62 -16.66
C ILE A 39 15.69 8.18 -15.80
N ALA A 40 16.62 9.10 -15.51
CA ALA A 40 17.76 8.79 -14.67
C ALA A 40 17.33 8.42 -13.25
N ALA A 41 16.43 9.20 -12.63
CA ALA A 41 15.94 8.92 -11.29
C ALA A 41 15.20 7.58 -11.20
N LEU A 42 14.30 7.29 -12.15
CA LEU A 42 13.55 6.05 -12.20
C LEU A 42 14.45 4.85 -12.52
N GLY A 43 15.42 4.99 -13.42
CA GLY A 43 16.40 3.95 -13.75
C GLY A 43 17.26 3.56 -12.55
N VAL A 44 17.75 4.56 -11.79
CA VAL A 44 18.49 4.31 -10.55
C VAL A 44 17.58 3.69 -9.50
N ALA A 45 16.34 4.18 -9.32
CA ALA A 45 15.38 3.59 -8.40
C ALA A 45 15.07 2.12 -8.75
N CYS A 46 14.96 1.80 -10.05
CA CYS A 46 14.78 0.43 -10.53
C CYS A 46 15.97 -0.45 -10.16
N TRP A 47 17.18 0.01 -10.40
CA TRP A 47 18.40 -0.73 -10.03
C TRP A 47 18.47 -0.97 -8.53
N LEU A 48 18.19 0.05 -7.70
CA LEU A 48 18.15 -0.08 -6.24
C LEU A 48 17.04 -1.05 -5.78
N SER A 49 15.90 -1.07 -6.46
CA SER A 49 14.80 -2.01 -6.15
C SER A 49 15.21 -3.46 -6.42
N VAL A 50 15.93 -3.72 -7.50
CA VAL A 50 16.49 -5.06 -7.78
C VAL A 50 17.51 -5.46 -6.72
N LEU A 51 18.40 -4.55 -6.31
CA LEU A 51 19.35 -4.80 -5.22
C LEU A 51 18.61 -5.09 -3.90
N LEU A 52 17.55 -4.33 -3.59
CA LEU A 52 16.72 -4.59 -2.41
C LEU A 52 16.10 -5.99 -2.46
N ALA A 53 15.54 -6.39 -3.61
CA ALA A 53 14.92 -7.70 -3.78
C ALA A 53 15.95 -8.84 -3.59
N MET A 54 17.16 -8.67 -4.11
CA MET A 54 18.25 -9.64 -3.90
C MET A 54 18.62 -9.76 -2.43
N ARG A 55 18.75 -8.63 -1.70
CA ARG A 55 19.07 -8.63 -0.27
C ARG A 55 17.95 -9.24 0.58
N VAL A 56 16.70 -8.94 0.26
CA VAL A 56 15.54 -9.56 0.94
C VAL A 56 15.50 -11.06 0.67
N HIS A 57 15.78 -11.50 -0.56
CA HIS A 57 15.85 -12.92 -0.89
C HIS A 57 16.98 -13.63 -0.16
N GLU A 58 18.17 -13.05 -0.10
CA GLU A 58 19.31 -13.58 0.68
C GLU A 58 18.95 -13.73 2.17
N ALA A 59 18.27 -12.73 2.74
CA ALA A 59 17.84 -12.74 4.14
C ALA A 59 16.71 -13.74 4.44
N GLN A 60 15.90 -14.09 3.44
CA GLN A 60 14.84 -15.11 3.54
C GLN A 60 15.36 -16.54 3.36
N SER A 61 16.58 -16.72 2.82
CA SER A 61 17.13 -18.03 2.57
C SER A 61 17.37 -18.76 3.90
N PRO A 62 16.81 -19.97 4.11
CA PRO A 62 16.90 -20.68 5.38
C PRO A 62 18.35 -21.03 5.70
N SER A 63 18.79 -20.65 6.90
CA SER A 63 20.07 -21.11 7.46
C SER A 63 20.01 -22.59 7.85
N ASP A 64 18.80 -23.14 8.05
CA ASP A 64 18.55 -24.54 8.35
C ASP A 64 17.26 -25.02 7.64
N PRO A 65 17.35 -26.01 6.70
CA PRO A 65 16.21 -26.44 5.87
C PRO A 65 15.08 -27.14 6.63
N GLY A 66 15.24 -27.42 7.92
CA GLY A 66 14.30 -28.20 8.73
C GLY A 66 13.33 -27.41 9.61
N LEU A 67 13.50 -26.09 9.74
CA LEU A 67 12.67 -25.26 10.63
C LEU A 67 11.87 -24.23 9.83
N PRO A 68 10.56 -24.09 10.08
CA PRO A 68 9.76 -22.99 9.51
C PRO A 68 10.26 -21.67 10.07
N GLN A 69 10.98 -20.91 9.24
CA GLN A 69 11.48 -19.59 9.62
C GLN A 69 10.40 -18.52 9.46
N PRO A 70 10.38 -17.50 10.33
CA PRO A 70 9.50 -16.34 10.14
C PRO A 70 9.87 -15.64 8.82
N ALA A 71 8.83 -15.15 8.10
CA ALA A 71 9.06 -14.35 6.90
C ALA A 71 9.91 -13.13 7.27
N PHE A 72 10.93 -12.86 6.46
CA PHE A 72 11.80 -11.70 6.68
C PHE A 72 11.02 -10.40 6.63
N GLU A 73 11.18 -9.58 7.63
CA GLU A 73 10.58 -8.26 7.73
C GLU A 73 11.61 -7.27 8.31
N ARG A 74 11.82 -6.15 7.65
CA ARG A 74 12.64 -5.06 8.17
C ARG A 74 11.84 -3.78 8.13
N VAL A 75 11.65 -3.15 9.29
CA VAL A 75 10.97 -1.86 9.44
C VAL A 75 11.98 -0.78 9.72
N VAL A 76 11.82 0.36 9.06
CA VAL A 76 12.69 1.53 9.22
C VAL A 76 11.80 2.73 9.55
N THR A 77 11.85 3.19 10.77
CA THR A 77 11.18 4.41 11.21
C THR A 77 11.98 5.62 10.76
N LEU A 78 11.37 6.50 9.97
CA LEU A 78 11.98 7.74 9.50
C LEU A 78 11.82 8.84 10.53
N TRP A 79 10.59 9.03 11.01
CA TRP A 79 10.28 9.98 12.06
C TRP A 79 8.90 9.69 12.67
N THR A 80 8.67 10.10 13.92
CA THR A 80 7.37 10.04 14.59
C THR A 80 6.59 11.31 14.26
N TRP A 81 5.42 11.14 13.59
CA TRP A 81 4.56 12.26 13.20
C TRP A 81 3.64 12.70 14.34
N ALA A 82 3.11 11.77 15.10
CA ALA A 82 2.27 12.04 16.26
C ALA A 82 2.64 11.09 17.39
N ASP A 83 2.78 11.63 18.59
CA ASP A 83 3.02 10.90 19.83
C ASP A 83 2.27 11.61 20.97
N VAL A 84 1.23 10.94 21.48
CA VAL A 84 0.40 11.47 22.56
C VAL A 84 0.27 10.39 23.62
N GLU A 85 0.96 10.60 24.75
CA GLU A 85 0.92 9.69 25.88
C GLU A 85 -0.48 9.62 26.49
N GLN A 86 -0.88 8.42 26.91
CA GLN A 86 -2.15 8.14 27.58
C GLN A 86 -3.40 8.70 26.86
N ALA A 87 -3.37 8.71 25.53
CA ALA A 87 -4.37 9.40 24.70
C ALA A 87 -5.77 8.77 24.77
N TYR A 88 -5.86 7.46 24.97
CA TYR A 88 -7.15 6.75 24.95
C TYR A 88 -7.14 5.47 25.80
N ARG A 89 -8.36 4.99 26.11
CA ARG A 89 -8.57 3.69 26.73
C ARG A 89 -8.94 2.68 25.63
N GLN A 90 -8.20 1.61 25.54
CA GLN A 90 -8.51 0.54 24.61
C GLN A 90 -9.56 -0.39 25.21
N ALA A 91 -10.69 -0.56 24.53
CA ALA A 91 -11.62 -1.64 24.84
C ALA A 91 -10.97 -2.97 24.40
N ARG A 92 -10.85 -3.94 25.30
CA ARG A 92 -10.35 -5.27 24.96
C ARG A 92 -11.52 -6.09 24.43
N VAL A 93 -11.46 -6.50 23.17
CA VAL A 93 -12.38 -7.49 22.61
C VAL A 93 -11.74 -8.86 22.80
N PRO A 94 -12.33 -9.76 23.61
CA PRO A 94 -11.80 -11.11 23.76
C PRO A 94 -11.82 -11.87 22.43
N PRO A 95 -10.82 -12.72 22.14
CA PRO A 95 -10.82 -13.54 20.93
C PRO A 95 -12.06 -14.43 20.92
N GLY A 96 -12.89 -14.35 19.86
CA GLY A 96 -14.05 -15.21 19.64
C GLY A 96 -15.39 -14.75 20.21
N GLU A 97 -15.47 -13.62 20.91
CA GLU A 97 -16.74 -13.03 21.34
C GLU A 97 -17.20 -11.93 20.41
N SER A 98 -18.45 -12.04 19.95
CA SER A 98 -19.12 -11.03 19.12
C SER A 98 -19.68 -9.85 19.93
N ASP A 99 -19.65 -9.91 21.25
CA ASP A 99 -20.15 -8.88 22.14
C ASP A 99 -19.00 -7.96 22.58
N LEU A 100 -19.21 -6.65 22.40
CA LEU A 100 -18.38 -5.55 22.89
C LEU A 100 -18.44 -5.46 24.43
N SER A 101 -18.08 -6.51 25.15
CA SER A 101 -17.89 -6.41 26.60
C SER A 101 -16.59 -5.64 26.84
N MET A 102 -16.73 -4.37 27.19
CA MET A 102 -15.61 -3.50 27.56
C MET A 102 -14.98 -4.00 28.86
N SER A 103 -13.92 -4.79 28.77
CA SER A 103 -13.01 -4.95 29.91
C SER A 103 -12.14 -3.69 29.98
N ASP A 104 -11.89 -3.19 31.21
CA ASP A 104 -11.14 -1.96 31.46
C ASP A 104 -9.68 -2.13 30.98
N GLY A 105 -9.45 -1.86 29.71
CA GLY A 105 -8.11 -1.77 29.13
C GLY A 105 -7.40 -0.52 29.64
N GLY A 106 -6.14 -0.65 30.02
CA GLY A 106 -5.32 0.48 30.48
C GLY A 106 -5.24 1.61 29.46
N LEU A 107 -4.78 2.79 29.90
CA LEU A 107 -4.48 3.92 29.03
C LEU A 107 -3.38 3.52 28.04
N ARG A 108 -3.55 3.88 26.77
CA ARG A 108 -2.63 3.61 25.66
C ARG A 108 -2.18 4.91 25.01
N ASP A 109 -0.97 4.90 24.49
CA ASP A 109 -0.40 6.00 23.73
C ASP A 109 -0.91 6.00 22.30
N PHE A 110 -1.22 7.19 21.78
CA PHE A 110 -1.50 7.37 20.36
C PHE A 110 -0.22 7.72 19.64
N ARG A 111 0.33 6.77 18.88
CA ARG A 111 1.58 6.96 18.16
C ARG A 111 1.41 6.63 16.69
N ILE A 112 1.88 7.53 15.83
CA ILE A 112 1.95 7.33 14.38
C ILE A 112 3.37 7.64 13.91
N ASP A 113 4.05 6.60 13.46
CA ASP A 113 5.39 6.69 12.91
C ASP A 113 5.34 6.64 11.38
N ILE A 114 6.11 7.51 10.72
CA ILE A 114 6.40 7.37 9.30
C ILE A 114 7.48 6.31 9.16
N ALA A 115 7.02 5.08 8.95
CA ALA A 115 7.85 3.90 8.86
C ALA A 115 7.72 3.22 7.50
N LEU A 116 8.84 2.74 6.98
CA LEU A 116 8.92 1.96 5.75
C LEU A 116 9.23 0.50 6.10
N ARG A 117 8.67 -0.42 5.32
CA ARG A 117 8.82 -1.86 5.49
C ARG A 117 9.42 -2.49 4.25
N ALA A 118 10.43 -3.35 4.45
CA ALA A 118 10.97 -4.23 3.43
C ALA A 118 10.61 -5.68 3.76
N ASP A 119 9.86 -6.32 2.88
CA ASP A 119 9.56 -7.75 2.87
C ASP A 119 9.49 -8.25 1.41
N GLY A 120 9.26 -9.53 1.20
CA GLY A 120 9.20 -10.11 -0.14
C GLY A 120 8.14 -9.45 -1.05
N LEU A 121 6.96 -9.13 -0.50
CA LEU A 121 5.87 -8.49 -1.26
C LEU A 121 6.24 -7.05 -1.65
N THR A 122 6.78 -6.27 -0.72
CA THR A 122 7.25 -4.90 -0.98
C THR A 122 8.37 -4.90 -2.02
N ALA A 123 9.37 -5.76 -1.87
CA ALA A 123 10.50 -5.84 -2.79
C ALA A 123 10.06 -6.18 -4.22
N MET A 124 9.16 -7.16 -4.39
CA MET A 124 8.60 -7.53 -5.68
C MET A 124 7.82 -6.36 -6.32
N MET A 125 6.97 -5.70 -5.54
CA MET A 125 6.18 -4.57 -6.04
C MET A 125 7.05 -3.37 -6.42
N LEU A 126 8.08 -3.04 -5.62
CA LEU A 126 9.03 -1.98 -5.95
C LEU A 126 9.77 -2.26 -7.27
N CYS A 127 10.24 -3.50 -7.48
CA CYS A 127 10.86 -3.90 -8.75
C CYS A 127 9.91 -3.70 -9.93
N MET A 128 8.67 -4.19 -9.82
CA MET A 128 7.68 -4.11 -10.90
C MET A 128 7.32 -2.66 -11.22
N VAL A 129 7.02 -1.86 -10.18
CA VAL A 129 6.63 -0.44 -10.34
C VAL A 129 7.75 0.37 -10.99
N THR A 130 8.97 0.27 -10.46
CA THR A 130 10.10 1.09 -10.95
C THR A 130 10.57 0.65 -12.33
N PHE A 131 10.56 -0.65 -12.64
CA PHE A 131 10.92 -1.18 -13.95
C PHE A 131 9.95 -0.69 -15.04
N VAL A 132 8.65 -0.91 -14.85
CA VAL A 132 7.64 -0.48 -15.83
C VAL A 132 7.62 1.04 -15.97
N ALA A 133 7.71 1.78 -14.86
CA ALA A 133 7.75 3.25 -14.88
C ALA A 133 8.97 3.78 -15.66
N THR A 134 10.12 3.13 -15.55
CA THR A 134 11.33 3.51 -16.31
C THR A 134 11.11 3.32 -17.80
N LEU A 135 10.57 2.17 -18.22
CA LEU A 135 10.29 1.90 -19.65
C LEU A 135 9.25 2.88 -20.20
N VAL A 136 8.19 3.16 -19.45
CA VAL A 136 7.16 4.12 -19.82
C VAL A 136 7.74 5.54 -19.93
N ALA A 137 8.64 5.95 -19.03
CA ALA A 137 9.29 7.26 -19.09
C ALA A 137 10.19 7.40 -20.34
N VAL A 138 10.91 6.32 -20.71
CA VAL A 138 11.71 6.30 -21.96
C VAL A 138 10.80 6.41 -23.19
N PHE A 139 9.72 5.65 -23.26
CA PHE A 139 8.75 5.74 -24.34
C PHE A 139 8.09 7.12 -24.42
N ALA A 140 7.74 7.69 -23.26
CA ALA A 140 7.09 9.00 -23.17
C ALA A 140 7.99 10.13 -23.66
N ALA A 141 9.32 10.00 -23.62
CA ALA A 141 10.24 10.99 -24.13
C ALA A 141 10.04 11.24 -25.64
N GLY A 142 9.81 10.18 -26.41
CA GLY A 142 9.46 10.30 -27.83
C GLY A 142 8.00 10.67 -28.07
N TYR A 143 7.07 10.03 -27.33
CA TYR A 143 5.63 10.23 -27.52
C TYR A 143 5.16 11.66 -27.23
N MET A 144 5.69 12.28 -26.16
CA MET A 144 5.31 13.63 -25.72
C MET A 144 6.18 14.73 -26.37
N HIS A 145 7.11 14.37 -27.26
CA HIS A 145 7.99 15.35 -27.90
C HIS A 145 7.18 16.42 -28.64
N GLY A 146 7.50 17.68 -28.39
CA GLY A 146 6.80 18.82 -28.98
C GLY A 146 5.54 19.27 -28.22
N ASP A 147 5.13 18.57 -27.15
CA ASP A 147 4.02 19.05 -26.31
C ASP A 147 4.44 20.29 -25.50
N ARG A 148 3.56 21.32 -25.50
CA ARG A 148 3.77 22.58 -24.80
C ARG A 148 4.03 22.42 -23.30
N SER A 149 3.46 21.37 -22.70
CA SER A 149 3.54 21.07 -21.27
C SER A 149 4.44 19.88 -20.95
N TYR A 150 5.43 19.62 -21.81
CA TYR A 150 6.33 18.47 -21.71
C TYR A 150 6.94 18.27 -20.30
N TRP A 151 7.51 19.31 -19.69
CA TRP A 151 8.10 19.27 -18.37
C TRP A 151 7.07 18.91 -17.28
N ARG A 152 5.82 19.39 -17.41
CA ARG A 152 4.75 19.11 -16.46
C ARG A 152 4.39 17.63 -16.47
N PHE A 153 4.40 17.01 -17.65
CA PHE A 153 4.16 15.57 -17.80
C PHE A 153 5.16 14.75 -16.97
N PHE A 154 6.47 15.01 -17.12
CA PHE A 154 7.51 14.27 -16.41
C PHE A 154 7.53 14.55 -14.91
N ALA A 155 7.18 15.75 -14.49
CA ALA A 155 6.98 16.05 -13.07
C ALA A 155 5.85 15.22 -12.47
N TYR A 156 4.70 15.10 -13.16
CA TYR A 156 3.57 14.29 -12.71
C TYR A 156 3.87 12.80 -12.72
N VAL A 157 4.58 12.30 -13.72
CA VAL A 157 5.03 10.89 -13.75
C VAL A 157 5.93 10.58 -12.57
N SER A 158 6.92 11.44 -12.30
CA SER A 158 7.82 11.26 -11.16
C SER A 158 7.08 11.31 -9.82
N LEU A 159 6.13 12.24 -9.64
CA LEU A 159 5.31 12.35 -8.44
C LEU A 159 4.41 11.13 -8.24
N PHE A 160 3.85 10.61 -9.33
CA PHE A 160 3.02 9.41 -9.32
C PHE A 160 3.83 8.18 -8.89
N VAL A 161 5.04 8.00 -9.43
CA VAL A 161 5.92 6.88 -9.05
C VAL A 161 6.39 7.00 -7.61
N PHE A 162 6.71 8.22 -7.14
CA PHE A 162 6.97 8.47 -5.72
C PHE A 162 5.79 8.00 -4.85
N SER A 163 4.58 8.45 -5.17
CA SER A 163 3.38 8.10 -4.41
C SER A 163 3.14 6.60 -4.38
N MET A 164 3.40 5.91 -5.50
CA MET A 164 3.22 4.46 -5.59
C MET A 164 4.32 3.69 -4.85
N THR A 165 5.58 4.11 -4.94
CA THR A 165 6.68 3.47 -4.18
C THR A 165 6.50 3.65 -2.68
N MET A 166 6.01 4.81 -2.23
CA MET A 166 5.63 5.01 -0.83
C MET A 166 4.46 4.10 -0.43
N LEU A 167 3.39 4.05 -1.25
CA LEU A 167 2.22 3.22 -0.99
C LEU A 167 2.58 1.77 -0.68
N VAL A 168 3.49 1.19 -1.45
CA VAL A 168 3.90 -0.22 -1.27
C VAL A 168 4.93 -0.43 -0.17
N SER A 169 5.60 0.63 0.29
CA SER A 169 6.67 0.55 1.30
C SER A 169 6.23 0.94 2.71
N VAL A 170 5.15 1.70 2.87
CA VAL A 170 4.70 2.14 4.20
C VAL A 170 4.25 0.98 5.09
N SER A 171 4.43 1.13 6.40
CA SER A 171 4.19 0.09 7.39
C SER A 171 3.05 0.41 8.35
N ASN A 172 2.09 1.26 7.96
CA ASN A 172 0.85 1.44 8.68
C ASN A 172 -0.32 1.80 7.75
N PHE A 173 -1.56 1.58 8.23
CA PHE A 173 -2.78 1.83 7.47
C PHE A 173 -3.03 3.31 7.18
N LEU A 174 -2.67 4.22 8.08
CA LEU A 174 -2.89 5.66 7.86
C LEU A 174 -2.01 6.17 6.73
N LEU A 175 -0.71 5.83 6.72
CA LEU A 175 0.18 6.23 5.64
C LEU A 175 -0.19 5.51 4.32
N LEU A 176 -0.62 4.25 4.39
CA LEU A 176 -1.16 3.56 3.22
C LEU A 176 -2.31 4.37 2.62
N TYR A 177 -3.24 4.86 3.44
CA TYR A 177 -4.35 5.70 3.00
C TYR A 177 -3.88 7.04 2.43
N VAL A 178 -2.92 7.73 3.07
CA VAL A 178 -2.36 8.99 2.56
C VAL A 178 -1.76 8.83 1.17
N PHE A 179 -0.94 7.79 0.96
CA PHE A 179 -0.34 7.56 -0.36
C PHE A 179 -1.33 6.96 -1.36
N TRP A 180 -2.35 6.26 -0.89
CA TRP A 180 -3.50 5.84 -1.69
C TRP A 180 -4.23 7.03 -2.31
N GLU A 181 -4.46 8.07 -1.52
CA GLU A 181 -5.03 9.33 -1.96
C GLU A 181 -4.08 10.10 -2.90
N ALA A 182 -2.78 10.12 -2.59
CA ALA A 182 -1.78 10.77 -3.42
C ALA A 182 -1.70 10.16 -4.82
N VAL A 183 -1.73 8.82 -4.94
CA VAL A 183 -1.83 8.11 -6.22
C VAL A 183 -3.12 8.50 -6.96
N GLY A 184 -4.24 8.64 -6.24
CA GLY A 184 -5.52 9.11 -6.80
C GLY A 184 -5.43 10.50 -7.40
N VAL A 185 -4.84 11.45 -6.68
CA VAL A 185 -4.62 12.83 -7.16
C VAL A 185 -3.68 12.85 -8.37
N CYS A 186 -2.57 12.12 -8.31
CA CYS A 186 -1.63 12.03 -9.44
C CYS A 186 -2.31 11.45 -10.70
N SER A 187 -3.16 10.43 -10.54
CA SER A 187 -3.92 9.86 -11.66
C SER A 187 -4.89 10.86 -12.27
N TYR A 188 -5.58 11.64 -11.45
CA TYR A 188 -6.44 12.74 -11.91
C TYR A 188 -5.67 13.75 -12.77
N LEU A 189 -4.48 14.19 -12.30
CA LEU A 189 -3.62 15.14 -13.02
C LEU A 189 -3.08 14.56 -14.34
N LEU A 190 -2.82 13.26 -14.38
CA LEU A 190 -2.28 12.56 -15.54
C LEU A 190 -3.36 12.23 -16.57
N ILE A 191 -4.54 11.74 -16.15
CA ILE A 191 -5.68 11.47 -17.04
C ILE A 191 -6.19 12.78 -17.66
N GLY A 192 -6.37 13.81 -16.83
CA GLY A 192 -6.76 15.15 -17.23
C GLY A 192 -5.58 16.01 -17.75
N PHE A 193 -4.46 15.42 -18.19
CA PHE A 193 -3.28 16.16 -18.60
C PHE A 193 -3.56 17.20 -19.69
N TRP A 194 -4.36 16.82 -20.69
CA TRP A 194 -4.88 17.71 -21.71
C TRP A 194 -6.21 18.34 -21.29
N TYR A 195 -6.21 19.08 -20.18
CA TYR A 195 -7.41 19.68 -19.58
C TYR A 195 -8.17 20.63 -20.49
N GLU A 196 -7.55 21.10 -21.58
CA GLU A 196 -8.20 21.89 -22.63
C GLU A 196 -9.19 21.05 -23.45
N LYS A 197 -9.06 19.70 -23.43
CA LYS A 197 -10.01 18.78 -24.05
C LYS A 197 -11.11 18.45 -23.05
N PRO A 198 -12.40 18.76 -23.33
CA PRO A 198 -13.50 18.50 -22.40
C PRO A 198 -13.60 17.04 -22.00
N GLU A 199 -13.33 16.11 -22.94
CA GLU A 199 -13.38 14.66 -22.72
C GLU A 199 -12.34 14.21 -21.71
N ALA A 200 -11.10 14.70 -21.84
CA ALA A 200 -10.01 14.35 -20.91
C ALA A 200 -10.25 14.96 -19.52
N ALA A 201 -10.76 16.19 -19.45
CA ALA A 201 -11.12 16.83 -18.20
C ALA A 201 -12.28 16.08 -17.49
N ALA A 202 -13.32 15.67 -18.24
CA ALA A 202 -14.44 14.89 -17.72
C ALA A 202 -13.99 13.49 -17.27
N ALA A 203 -13.11 12.82 -18.03
CA ALA A 203 -12.56 11.51 -17.69
C ALA A 203 -11.74 11.57 -16.39
N GLY A 204 -10.87 12.56 -16.23
CA GLY A 204 -10.11 12.77 -15.01
C GLY A 204 -11.03 13.00 -13.80
N LYS A 205 -12.03 13.88 -13.93
CA LYS A 205 -13.02 14.13 -12.89
C LYS A 205 -13.81 12.86 -12.51
N LYS A 206 -14.25 12.08 -13.50
CA LYS A 206 -14.95 10.82 -13.27
C LYS A 206 -14.07 9.82 -12.53
N ALA A 207 -12.82 9.63 -12.97
CA ALA A 207 -11.88 8.75 -12.31
C ALA A 207 -11.67 9.14 -10.84
N PHE A 208 -11.49 10.42 -10.56
CA PHE A 208 -11.30 10.91 -9.20
C PHE A 208 -12.54 10.68 -8.33
N LEU A 209 -13.74 11.02 -8.80
CA LEU A 209 -14.98 10.89 -8.02
C LEU A 209 -15.34 9.43 -7.75
N VAL A 210 -15.20 8.53 -8.73
CA VAL A 210 -15.50 7.11 -8.56
C VAL A 210 -14.53 6.46 -7.57
N ASN A 211 -13.24 6.78 -7.66
CA ASN A 211 -12.26 6.31 -6.69
C ASN A 211 -12.57 6.78 -5.28
N ARG A 212 -13.06 8.02 -5.11
CA ARG A 212 -13.41 8.60 -3.82
C ARG A 212 -14.49 7.82 -3.07
N ILE A 213 -15.41 7.17 -3.79
CA ILE A 213 -16.41 6.27 -3.19
C ILE A 213 -15.71 5.08 -2.51
N GLY A 214 -14.72 4.48 -3.18
CA GLY A 214 -13.90 3.41 -2.60
C GLY A 214 -13.07 3.91 -1.41
N ASP A 215 -12.45 5.07 -1.56
CA ASP A 215 -11.59 5.68 -0.55
C ASP A 215 -12.35 6.00 0.75
N PHE A 216 -13.64 6.37 0.65
CA PHE A 216 -14.52 6.52 1.82
C PHE A 216 -14.67 5.20 2.60
N GLY A 217 -14.89 4.09 1.89
CA GLY A 217 -14.93 2.76 2.52
C GLY A 217 -13.61 2.44 3.23
N PHE A 218 -12.47 2.72 2.59
CA PHE A 218 -11.17 2.51 3.20
C PHE A 218 -10.97 3.38 4.47
N ALA A 219 -11.38 4.65 4.45
CA ALA A 219 -11.33 5.52 5.62
C ALA A 219 -12.14 4.95 6.80
N VAL A 220 -13.36 4.46 6.55
CA VAL A 220 -14.19 3.82 7.58
C VAL A 220 -13.52 2.55 8.10
N ALA A 221 -12.88 1.75 7.21
CA ALA A 221 -12.11 0.59 7.63
C ALA A 221 -10.97 0.96 8.60
N LEU A 222 -10.27 2.08 8.38
CA LEU A 222 -9.22 2.54 9.29
C LEU A 222 -9.76 2.79 10.70
N PHE A 223 -10.91 3.47 10.82
CA PHE A 223 -11.53 3.71 12.12
C PHE A 223 -11.93 2.40 12.80
N LEU A 224 -12.48 1.46 12.04
CA LEU A 224 -12.87 0.16 12.58
C LEU A 224 -11.64 -0.68 12.99
N ILE A 225 -10.55 -0.67 12.22
CA ILE A 225 -9.27 -1.30 12.57
C ILE A 225 -8.72 -0.68 13.87
N TRP A 226 -8.71 0.65 13.94
CA TRP A 226 -8.25 1.37 15.12
C TRP A 226 -9.03 0.98 16.38
N THR A 227 -10.36 1.03 16.31
CA THR A 227 -11.22 0.71 17.47
C THR A 227 -11.12 -0.75 17.89
N THR A 228 -10.85 -1.67 16.94
CA THR A 228 -10.76 -3.11 17.18
C THR A 228 -9.39 -3.52 17.73
N TYR A 229 -8.32 -3.04 17.10
CA TYR A 229 -6.95 -3.51 17.40
C TYR A 229 -6.11 -2.53 18.21
N GLY A 230 -6.55 -1.28 18.36
CA GLY A 230 -5.85 -0.23 19.12
C GLY A 230 -4.55 0.25 18.45
N THR A 231 -4.29 -0.14 17.22
CA THR A 231 -3.13 0.28 16.45
C THR A 231 -3.45 0.30 14.95
N LEU A 232 -2.75 1.14 14.20
CA LEU A 232 -2.77 1.15 12.74
C LEU A 232 -1.48 0.59 12.13
N ASN A 233 -0.48 0.24 12.95
CA ASN A 233 0.78 -0.29 12.47
C ASN A 233 0.61 -1.71 11.94
N PHE A 234 1.31 -2.04 10.86
CA PHE A 234 1.36 -3.41 10.33
C PHE A 234 2.25 -4.31 11.18
N HIS A 235 3.38 -3.78 11.62
CA HIS A 235 4.44 -4.45 12.34
C HIS A 235 4.24 -4.40 13.84
N ASP A 236 4.83 -5.36 14.54
CA ASP A 236 4.94 -5.35 15.99
C ASP A 236 5.97 -4.30 16.44
N SER A 237 5.71 -3.63 17.56
CA SER A 237 6.59 -2.61 18.12
C SER A 237 6.58 -2.67 19.64
N LEU A 238 7.59 -2.07 20.26
CA LEU A 238 7.54 -1.76 21.69
C LEU A 238 6.72 -0.48 21.92
N GLN A 239 6.26 -0.28 23.15
CA GLN A 239 5.46 0.88 23.53
C GLN A 239 6.21 2.21 23.32
N ASP A 240 7.54 2.19 23.41
CA ASP A 240 8.42 3.32 23.07
C ASP A 240 8.65 3.50 21.55
N GLY A 241 8.00 2.69 20.72
CA GLY A 241 8.06 2.72 19.27
C GLY A 241 9.28 2.05 18.65
N ARG A 242 10.13 1.42 19.41
CA ARG A 242 11.24 0.62 18.84
C ARG A 242 10.67 -0.58 18.09
N THR A 243 11.25 -0.83 16.91
CA THR A 243 10.89 -1.94 16.01
C THR A 243 12.05 -2.92 15.87
N ASP A 244 12.99 -2.87 16.81
CA ASP A 244 14.16 -3.77 16.82
C ASP A 244 13.72 -5.19 17.14
N GLU A 245 14.00 -6.11 16.23
CA GLU A 245 13.59 -7.51 16.32
C GLU A 245 14.17 -8.21 17.56
N VAL A 246 15.41 -7.85 17.94
CA VAL A 246 16.05 -8.38 19.14
C VAL A 246 15.34 -7.90 20.41
N ALA A 247 15.06 -6.60 20.49
CA ALA A 247 14.35 -6.02 21.63
C ALA A 247 12.92 -6.54 21.76
N ILE A 248 12.22 -6.78 20.63
CA ILE A 248 10.90 -7.40 20.61
C ILE A 248 10.97 -8.85 21.09
N GLN A 249 11.96 -9.63 20.65
CA GLN A 249 12.17 -11.01 21.11
C GLN A 249 12.51 -11.07 22.59
N GLU A 250 13.38 -10.21 23.09
CA GLU A 250 13.69 -10.09 24.52
C GLU A 250 12.46 -9.77 25.36
N ALA A 251 11.60 -8.86 24.89
CA ALA A 251 10.35 -8.52 25.56
C ALA A 251 9.37 -9.71 25.58
N VAL A 252 9.29 -10.48 24.51
CA VAL A 252 8.48 -11.70 24.41
C VAL A 252 8.99 -12.79 25.34
N GLU A 253 10.31 -13.01 25.43
CA GLU A 253 10.93 -13.96 26.34
C GLU A 253 10.77 -13.56 27.80
N ALA A 254 10.95 -12.27 28.12
CA ALA A 254 10.73 -11.75 29.46
C ALA A 254 9.30 -11.97 29.94
N ALA A 255 8.32 -11.74 29.04
CA ALA A 255 6.91 -12.03 29.32
C ALA A 255 6.66 -13.52 29.56
N ARG A 256 7.26 -14.38 28.78
CA ARG A 256 7.16 -15.83 28.88
C ARG A 256 7.72 -16.35 30.22
N ASN A 257 8.82 -15.78 30.65
CA ASN A 257 9.49 -16.17 31.90
C ASN A 257 8.83 -15.61 33.15
N SER A 258 8.04 -14.52 33.05
CA SER A 258 7.30 -13.95 34.19
C SER A 258 6.03 -14.73 34.57
N THR A 259 5.63 -15.71 33.75
CA THR A 259 4.39 -16.49 33.95
C THR A 259 4.73 -17.97 34.18
N ASP A 260 5.29 -18.27 35.34
CA ASP A 260 5.65 -19.63 35.74
C ASP A 260 4.39 -20.53 35.79
N GLY A 261 4.25 -21.49 34.87
CA GLY A 261 3.33 -22.65 35.00
C GLY A 261 2.01 -22.61 34.20
N ALA A 262 1.75 -21.68 33.30
CA ALA A 262 0.52 -21.68 32.48
C ALA A 262 0.76 -22.19 31.05
N ASP A 263 -0.29 -22.73 30.43
CA ASP A 263 -0.32 -23.34 29.10
C ASP A 263 0.20 -22.35 28.02
N PRO A 264 1.17 -22.72 27.15
CA PRO A 264 1.80 -21.83 26.16
C PRO A 264 0.81 -21.15 25.20
N GLN A 265 -0.36 -21.74 24.93
CA GLN A 265 -1.39 -21.14 24.09
C GLN A 265 -2.24 -20.10 24.83
N LEU A 266 -2.50 -20.29 26.12
CA LEU A 266 -3.16 -19.31 26.99
C LEU A 266 -2.23 -18.13 27.32
N LEU A 267 -0.93 -18.39 27.44
CA LEU A 267 0.10 -17.39 27.73
C LEU A 267 0.29 -16.39 26.58
N ALA A 268 0.22 -16.86 25.33
CA ALA A 268 0.30 -15.99 24.17
C ALA A 268 -0.90 -15.01 24.10
N ALA A 269 -2.04 -15.38 24.69
CA ALA A 269 -3.24 -14.55 24.73
C ALA A 269 -3.34 -13.64 25.97
N GLN A 270 -2.70 -14.00 27.11
CA GLN A 270 -2.90 -13.31 28.39
C GLN A 270 -1.72 -12.50 28.91
N ALA A 271 -0.48 -12.83 28.51
CA ALA A 271 0.70 -12.10 28.95
C ALA A 271 1.11 -11.08 27.88
N GLU A 272 0.44 -9.94 27.85
CA GLU A 272 1.05 -8.75 27.26
C GLU A 272 2.03 -8.18 28.30
N PRO A 273 3.35 -8.23 28.09
CA PRO A 273 4.21 -7.32 28.82
C PRO A 273 3.71 -5.93 28.48
N ALA A 274 3.57 -5.08 29.48
CA ALA A 274 3.11 -3.70 29.32
C ALA A 274 3.88 -2.87 28.26
N ALA A 275 4.91 -3.46 27.71
CA ALA A 275 5.85 -2.86 26.74
C ALA A 275 5.63 -3.26 25.27
N LEU A 276 4.77 -4.24 24.94
CA LEU A 276 4.64 -4.75 23.57
C LEU A 276 3.32 -4.34 22.92
N VAL A 277 3.39 -3.75 21.71
CA VAL A 277 2.24 -3.40 20.88
C VAL A 277 2.22 -4.33 19.66
N ARG A 278 1.20 -5.22 19.58
CA ARG A 278 1.03 -6.13 18.46
C ARG A 278 0.49 -5.38 17.24
N GLY A 279 1.24 -5.40 16.16
CA GLY A 279 0.78 -4.84 14.88
C GLY A 279 -0.45 -5.58 14.34
N VAL A 280 -1.21 -4.92 13.45
CA VAL A 280 -2.41 -5.53 12.84
C VAL A 280 -2.02 -6.70 11.94
N LEU A 281 -0.89 -6.61 11.25
CA LEU A 281 -0.36 -7.64 10.35
C LEU A 281 0.98 -8.20 10.86
N GLY A 282 1.30 -7.96 12.13
CA GLY A 282 2.55 -8.35 12.75
C GLY A 282 2.66 -9.86 12.99
N PRO A 283 3.87 -10.43 12.96
CA PRO A 283 4.11 -11.85 13.16
C PRO A 283 3.51 -12.41 14.47
N LEU A 284 3.50 -11.62 15.54
CA LEU A 284 2.97 -12.05 16.83
C LEU A 284 1.46 -12.25 16.78
N ARG A 285 0.72 -11.33 16.14
CA ARG A 285 -0.73 -11.46 15.97
C ARG A 285 -1.09 -12.63 15.05
N ILE A 286 -0.35 -12.80 13.94
CA ILE A 286 -0.56 -13.89 13.00
C ILE A 286 -0.36 -15.25 13.69
N ARG A 287 0.72 -15.41 14.45
CA ARG A 287 1.02 -16.66 15.18
C ARG A 287 -0.01 -16.96 16.28
N ALA A 288 -0.48 -15.94 16.99
CA ALA A 288 -1.49 -16.08 18.03
C ALA A 288 -2.91 -16.31 17.45
N ASN A 289 -3.10 -16.10 16.13
CA ASN A 289 -4.42 -16.04 15.48
C ASN A 289 -5.39 -15.09 16.20
N ASP A 290 -4.85 -13.94 16.68
CA ASP A 290 -5.57 -12.97 17.49
C ASP A 290 -6.26 -11.93 16.59
N TYR A 291 -7.21 -12.41 15.80
CA TYR A 291 -8.05 -11.59 14.92
C TYR A 291 -9.49 -11.57 15.44
N ALA A 292 -10.11 -10.40 15.34
CA ALA A 292 -11.54 -10.28 15.58
C ALA A 292 -12.30 -11.23 14.64
N GLY A 293 -13.33 -11.87 15.15
CA GLY A 293 -14.19 -12.78 14.41
C GLY A 293 -15.51 -12.12 13.98
N GLY A 294 -16.35 -12.90 13.28
CA GLY A 294 -17.75 -12.56 13.00
C GLY A 294 -17.94 -11.26 12.20
N ALA A 295 -18.93 -10.47 12.60
CA ALA A 295 -19.35 -9.28 11.86
C ALA A 295 -18.27 -8.18 11.80
N VAL A 296 -17.39 -8.07 12.80
CA VAL A 296 -16.33 -7.05 12.83
C VAL A 296 -15.27 -7.35 11.79
N ALA A 297 -14.76 -8.59 11.75
CA ALA A 297 -13.80 -9.01 10.73
C ALA A 297 -14.38 -8.85 9.32
N LEU A 298 -15.63 -9.32 9.13
CA LEU A 298 -16.33 -9.16 7.86
C LEU A 298 -16.45 -7.68 7.47
N GLY A 299 -16.84 -6.80 8.39
CA GLY A 299 -16.98 -5.36 8.17
C GLY A 299 -15.66 -4.71 7.75
N ILE A 300 -14.55 -4.98 8.45
CA ILE A 300 -13.22 -4.49 8.10
C ILE A 300 -12.84 -4.93 6.68
N CYS A 301 -12.96 -6.22 6.38
CA CYS A 301 -12.59 -6.78 5.09
C CYS A 301 -13.43 -6.23 3.94
N LEU A 302 -14.75 -6.08 4.10
CA LEU A 302 -15.63 -5.52 3.07
C LEU A 302 -15.35 -4.04 2.81
N LEU A 303 -15.06 -3.27 3.82
CA LEU A 303 -14.70 -1.85 3.70
C LEU A 303 -13.33 -1.67 3.01
N LEU A 304 -12.33 -2.51 3.33
CA LEU A 304 -11.06 -2.56 2.61
C LEU A 304 -11.28 -2.99 1.15
N LEU A 305 -12.12 -4.00 0.91
CA LEU A 305 -12.47 -4.45 -0.43
C LEU A 305 -13.13 -3.35 -1.25
N LEU A 306 -14.00 -2.54 -0.66
CA LEU A 306 -14.60 -1.38 -1.34
C LEU A 306 -13.54 -0.37 -1.81
N GLY A 307 -12.53 -0.10 -0.96
CA GLY A 307 -11.36 0.69 -1.33
C GLY A 307 -10.58 0.07 -2.49
N ALA A 308 -10.33 -1.24 -2.42
CA ALA A 308 -9.68 -1.99 -3.48
C ALA A 308 -10.46 -1.97 -4.80
N CYS A 309 -11.80 -2.12 -4.76
CA CYS A 309 -12.66 -2.04 -5.94
C CYS A 309 -12.56 -0.69 -6.65
N GLY A 310 -12.41 0.41 -5.90
CA GLY A 310 -12.19 1.74 -6.47
C GLY A 310 -10.91 1.81 -7.31
N LYS A 311 -9.76 1.53 -6.72
CA LYS A 311 -8.44 1.65 -7.40
C LYS A 311 -8.22 0.56 -8.45
N SER A 312 -8.64 -0.67 -8.17
CA SER A 312 -8.47 -1.80 -9.10
C SER A 312 -9.59 -1.90 -10.15
N ALA A 313 -10.47 -0.90 -10.21
CA ALA A 313 -11.58 -0.87 -11.15
C ALA A 313 -12.40 -2.16 -11.16
N GLN A 314 -12.69 -2.73 -9.99
CA GLN A 314 -13.54 -3.91 -9.85
C GLN A 314 -15.02 -3.52 -9.85
N PHE A 315 -15.89 -4.48 -10.22
CA PHE A 315 -17.33 -4.26 -10.14
C PHE A 315 -17.77 -3.86 -8.70
N PRO A 316 -18.61 -2.82 -8.52
CA PRO A 316 -19.26 -1.98 -9.54
C PRO A 316 -18.47 -0.70 -9.91
N LEU A 317 -17.30 -0.45 -9.35
CA LEU A 317 -16.54 0.79 -9.50
C LEU A 317 -15.58 0.82 -10.72
N HIS A 318 -15.78 -0.06 -11.72
CA HIS A 318 -14.93 -0.21 -12.91
C HIS A 318 -15.10 0.89 -13.96
N VAL A 319 -16.17 1.68 -13.88
CA VAL A 319 -16.65 2.58 -14.95
C VAL A 319 -15.71 3.75 -15.30
N TRP A 320 -14.71 4.03 -14.49
CA TRP A 320 -13.75 5.12 -14.71
C TRP A 320 -12.57 4.69 -15.60
N LEU A 321 -12.21 3.41 -15.58
CA LEU A 321 -10.97 2.93 -16.19
C LEU A 321 -10.97 3.05 -17.73
N PRO A 322 -12.07 2.71 -18.46
CA PRO A 322 -12.11 2.90 -19.92
C PRO A 322 -12.04 4.38 -20.34
N ASP A 323 -12.61 5.29 -19.55
CA ASP A 323 -12.55 6.71 -19.84
C ASP A 323 -11.17 7.31 -19.55
N ALA A 324 -10.38 6.69 -18.66
CA ALA A 324 -8.98 7.08 -18.42
C ALA A 324 -8.09 6.97 -19.67
N MET A 325 -8.57 6.30 -20.73
CA MET A 325 -7.89 6.24 -22.05
C MET A 325 -7.85 7.56 -22.81
N GLU A 326 -8.61 8.57 -22.40
CA GLU A 326 -8.59 9.94 -22.97
C GLU A 326 -7.26 10.67 -22.62
N GLY A 327 -6.54 10.21 -21.62
CA GLY A 327 -5.21 10.69 -21.29
C GLY A 327 -4.14 10.25 -22.29
N PRO A 328 -2.90 10.81 -22.17
CA PRO A 328 -1.76 10.38 -22.97
C PRO A 328 -1.50 8.88 -22.86
N THR A 329 -1.16 8.21 -23.96
CA THR A 329 -0.94 6.74 -23.96
C THR A 329 0.09 6.26 -22.92
N PRO A 330 1.23 6.97 -22.67
CA PRO A 330 2.14 6.56 -21.59
C PRO A 330 1.50 6.57 -20.19
N VAL A 331 0.55 7.48 -19.96
CA VAL A 331 -0.21 7.53 -18.70
C VAL A 331 -1.08 6.30 -18.53
N SER A 332 -1.81 5.94 -19.61
CA SER A 332 -2.63 4.74 -19.60
C SER A 332 -1.78 3.50 -19.29
N ALA A 333 -0.63 3.35 -19.95
CA ALA A 333 0.29 2.25 -19.69
C ALA A 333 0.76 2.23 -18.22
N LEU A 334 1.13 3.39 -17.66
CA LEU A 334 1.62 3.48 -16.28
C LEU A 334 0.52 3.12 -15.25
N ILE A 335 -0.68 3.69 -15.39
CA ILE A 335 -1.80 3.47 -14.48
C ILE A 335 -2.25 2.01 -14.49
N HIS A 336 -2.31 1.38 -15.68
CA HIS A 336 -2.90 0.06 -15.87
C HIS A 336 -1.93 -1.10 -15.60
N ALA A 337 -0.64 -0.94 -15.96
CA ALA A 337 0.27 -2.09 -15.98
C ALA A 337 0.83 -2.45 -14.60
N ALA A 338 1.33 -1.46 -13.82
CA ALA A 338 2.14 -1.77 -12.65
C ALA A 338 1.82 -0.93 -11.42
N THR A 339 0.83 -0.03 -11.47
CA THR A 339 0.72 0.98 -10.42
C THR A 339 -0.68 1.07 -9.81
N MET A 340 -1.53 2.00 -10.27
CA MET A 340 -2.77 2.31 -9.57
C MET A 340 -3.74 1.12 -9.48
N VAL A 341 -3.93 0.37 -10.58
CA VAL A 341 -4.85 -0.77 -10.61
C VAL A 341 -4.33 -1.93 -9.77
N THR A 342 -3.02 -2.11 -9.68
CA THR A 342 -2.41 -3.14 -8.82
C THR A 342 -2.44 -2.78 -7.34
N ALA A 343 -2.65 -1.51 -6.98
CA ALA A 343 -2.68 -1.07 -5.58
C ALA A 343 -3.78 -1.76 -4.76
N GLY A 344 -4.98 -1.97 -5.34
CA GLY A 344 -6.07 -2.69 -4.64
C GLY A 344 -5.73 -4.17 -4.45
N VAL A 345 -5.16 -4.82 -5.46
CA VAL A 345 -4.69 -6.21 -5.36
C VAL A 345 -3.57 -6.33 -4.31
N TYR A 346 -2.61 -5.39 -4.32
CA TYR A 346 -1.56 -5.31 -3.32
C TYR A 346 -2.14 -5.17 -1.90
N MET A 347 -3.12 -4.30 -1.70
CA MET A 347 -3.75 -4.11 -0.39
C MET A 347 -4.42 -5.40 0.10
N ILE A 348 -5.19 -6.10 -0.74
CA ILE A 348 -5.81 -7.39 -0.38
C ILE A 348 -4.73 -8.43 -0.03
N ALA A 349 -3.68 -8.54 -0.85
CA ALA A 349 -2.56 -9.44 -0.58
C ALA A 349 -1.84 -9.09 0.73
N ARG A 350 -1.61 -7.79 0.99
CA ARG A 350 -1.01 -7.29 2.23
C ARG A 350 -1.86 -7.60 3.46
N CYS A 351 -3.16 -7.44 3.33
CA CYS A 351 -4.13 -7.69 4.40
C CYS A 351 -4.63 -9.15 4.44
N SER A 352 -3.96 -10.08 3.74
CA SER A 352 -4.37 -11.50 3.72
C SER A 352 -4.67 -12.10 5.09
N PRO A 353 -3.93 -11.80 6.19
CA PRO A 353 -4.26 -12.34 7.50
C PRO A 353 -5.64 -11.92 8.01
N LEU A 354 -6.06 -10.67 7.74
CA LEU A 354 -7.41 -10.20 8.08
C LEU A 354 -8.48 -10.92 7.25
N PHE A 355 -8.24 -11.12 5.95
CA PHE A 355 -9.18 -11.84 5.09
C PHE A 355 -9.25 -13.32 5.43
N MET A 356 -8.16 -13.93 5.92
CA MET A 356 -8.18 -15.32 6.40
C MET A 356 -9.04 -15.50 7.65
N ALA A 357 -9.20 -14.47 8.47
CA ALA A 357 -10.06 -14.49 9.64
C ALA A 357 -11.58 -14.44 9.31
N SER A 358 -11.96 -14.14 8.05
CA SER A 358 -13.36 -14.08 7.60
C SER A 358 -13.55 -14.83 6.27
N PRO A 359 -13.98 -16.11 6.31
CA PRO A 359 -14.28 -16.90 5.11
C PRO A 359 -15.38 -16.26 4.24
N GLU A 360 -16.34 -15.56 4.84
CA GLU A 360 -17.40 -14.85 4.13
C GLU A 360 -16.80 -13.73 3.26
N ALA A 361 -15.83 -12.97 3.81
CA ALA A 361 -15.14 -11.93 3.06
C ALA A 361 -14.35 -12.50 1.88
N GLN A 362 -13.69 -13.66 2.06
CA GLN A 362 -12.98 -14.34 0.95
C GLN A 362 -13.95 -14.74 -0.16
N CYS A 363 -15.14 -15.25 0.19
CA CYS A 363 -16.18 -15.58 -0.78
C CYS A 363 -16.61 -14.33 -1.56
N VAL A 364 -16.81 -13.18 -0.90
CA VAL A 364 -17.17 -11.92 -1.56
C VAL A 364 -16.07 -11.44 -2.49
N VAL A 365 -14.79 -11.53 -2.09
CA VAL A 365 -13.64 -11.20 -2.95
C VAL A 365 -13.65 -12.06 -4.22
N ALA A 366 -13.84 -13.38 -4.06
CA ALA A 366 -13.88 -14.32 -5.19
C ALA A 366 -15.07 -14.01 -6.13
N CYS A 367 -16.25 -13.75 -5.57
CA CYS A 367 -17.45 -13.40 -6.35
C CYS A 367 -17.25 -12.09 -7.13
N ILE A 368 -16.76 -11.03 -6.49
CA ILE A 368 -16.52 -9.73 -7.15
C ILE A 368 -15.46 -9.89 -8.25
N GLY A 369 -14.37 -10.61 -7.97
CA GLY A 369 -13.34 -10.89 -8.98
C GLY A 369 -13.88 -11.67 -10.18
N GLY A 370 -14.64 -12.73 -9.94
CA GLY A 370 -15.26 -13.54 -10.99
C GLY A 370 -16.28 -12.76 -11.84
N VAL A 371 -17.16 -12.01 -11.19
CA VAL A 371 -18.14 -11.13 -11.89
C VAL A 371 -17.41 -10.08 -12.70
N THR A 372 -16.39 -9.44 -12.15
CA THR A 372 -15.59 -8.42 -12.84
C THR A 372 -14.91 -9.00 -14.08
N ALA A 373 -14.27 -10.16 -13.96
CA ALA A 373 -13.56 -10.81 -15.07
C ALA A 373 -14.53 -11.14 -16.21
N LEU A 374 -15.68 -11.75 -15.91
CA LEU A 374 -16.69 -12.11 -16.91
C LEU A 374 -17.28 -10.85 -17.58
N LEU A 375 -17.69 -9.87 -16.77
CA LEU A 375 -18.31 -8.63 -17.27
C LEU A 375 -17.34 -7.86 -18.16
N ALA A 376 -16.09 -7.69 -17.73
CA ALA A 376 -15.08 -6.98 -18.50
C ALA A 376 -14.74 -7.69 -19.81
N ALA A 377 -14.64 -9.04 -19.82
CA ALA A 377 -14.41 -9.82 -21.02
C ALA A 377 -15.55 -9.63 -22.04
N LEU A 378 -16.82 -9.69 -21.59
CA LEU A 378 -17.98 -9.48 -22.46
C LEU A 378 -18.03 -8.05 -23.03
N ILE A 379 -17.73 -7.03 -22.22
CA ILE A 379 -17.70 -5.65 -22.70
C ILE A 379 -16.55 -5.43 -23.69
N ALA A 380 -15.37 -6.04 -23.46
CA ALA A 380 -14.22 -5.92 -24.35
C ALA A 380 -14.55 -6.34 -25.79
N LEU A 381 -15.39 -7.36 -25.96
CA LEU A 381 -15.84 -7.84 -27.29
C LEU A 381 -16.64 -6.79 -28.08
N THR A 382 -17.23 -5.81 -27.42
CA THR A 382 -18.07 -4.77 -28.03
C THR A 382 -17.34 -3.46 -28.30
N GLN A 383 -16.04 -3.38 -27.93
CA GLN A 383 -15.25 -2.16 -28.08
C GLN A 383 -14.63 -2.08 -29.48
N PHE A 384 -14.70 -0.90 -30.10
CA PHE A 384 -14.06 -0.61 -31.40
C PHE A 384 -12.67 0.07 -31.22
N ASP A 385 -12.39 0.65 -30.08
CA ASP A 385 -11.12 1.31 -29.76
C ASP A 385 -10.18 0.34 -29.08
N LEU A 386 -8.99 0.13 -29.67
CA LEU A 386 -7.96 -0.77 -29.14
C LEU A 386 -7.55 -0.38 -27.71
N LYS A 387 -7.45 0.90 -27.40
CA LYS A 387 -7.11 1.34 -26.04
C LYS A 387 -8.19 0.91 -25.03
N ARG A 388 -9.48 1.00 -25.40
CA ARG A 388 -10.59 0.57 -24.54
C ARG A 388 -10.65 -0.95 -24.40
N VAL A 389 -10.31 -1.71 -25.45
CA VAL A 389 -10.16 -3.17 -25.35
C VAL A 389 -9.09 -3.54 -24.33
N LEU A 390 -7.92 -2.87 -24.39
CA LEU A 390 -6.83 -3.09 -23.42
C LEU A 390 -7.22 -2.66 -22.00
N ALA A 391 -8.02 -1.59 -21.85
CA ALA A 391 -8.56 -1.18 -20.55
C ALA A 391 -9.44 -2.26 -19.93
N TYR A 392 -10.39 -2.82 -20.68
CA TYR A 392 -11.23 -3.91 -20.19
C TYR A 392 -10.46 -5.21 -19.97
N SER A 393 -9.39 -5.46 -20.74
CA SER A 393 -8.46 -6.56 -20.46
C SER A 393 -7.77 -6.39 -19.11
N THR A 394 -7.42 -5.16 -18.72
CA THR A 394 -6.84 -4.86 -17.40
C THR A 394 -7.87 -5.07 -16.28
N VAL A 395 -9.13 -4.64 -16.47
CA VAL A 395 -10.23 -4.87 -15.52
C VAL A 395 -10.46 -6.36 -15.29
#